data_715502e255a68bf619f55db81668a3cc
#
_entry.id   715502e255a68bf619f55db81668a3cc
#
_cell.length_a   1.000
_cell.length_b   1.000
_cell.length_c   1.000
_cell.angle_alpha   90.00
_cell.angle_beta   90.00
_cell.angle_gamma   90.00
#
_symmetry.space_group_name_H-M   'P 1'
#
loop_
_entity.id
_entity.type
_entity.pdbx_description
1 polymer ?
#
loop_
_entity_poly.entity_id
_entity_poly.type
_entity_poly.pdbx_seq_one_letter_code
_entity_poly.pdbx_strand_id
1 'polypeptide(L)'
;FMRERNITFIARRMKPETQVYGFFDGVDVNQFITPKLLEISMSSGTFQVGEEVIGTMSSSDTVEDIFDPLVPYIAFRCAQPNHKYGSFDEGFDWIIRNPYDRERNVEGAYSSTSTTMNVDLASLANERQPEYWGWVANGMVLRGQTSGAVATITNVRLITDRVGTILGSLMIPDGNLEGNPRFETGRSIFRLTNSSTNDRTGGVVTTSAEEIFYSQGD
;
A
#
# COMPACT_ATOMS: atom_id res chain seq x y z
N PHE A 1 13.09 20.04 1.92
CA PHE A 1 12.73 18.65 1.65
C PHE A 1 11.25 18.52 1.34
N MET A 2 10.92 17.43 0.65
CA MET A 2 9.52 17.09 0.43
C MET A 2 8.81 16.89 1.76
N ARG A 3 7.54 17.36 1.83
CA ARG A 3 6.69 17.09 3.01
C ARG A 3 6.23 15.64 3.01
N GLU A 4 6.00 15.11 4.19
CA GLU A 4 5.38 13.79 4.34
C GLU A 4 4.00 13.77 3.70
N ARG A 5 3.74 12.76 2.90
CA ARG A 5 2.43 12.52 2.27
C ARG A 5 2.39 11.19 1.56
N ASN A 6 1.19 10.68 1.37
CA ASN A 6 0.96 9.54 0.51
C ASN A 6 0.83 9.97 -0.96
N ILE A 7 1.46 9.21 -1.83
CA ILE A 7 1.37 9.36 -3.30
C ILE A 7 0.83 8.05 -3.85
N THR A 8 -0.29 8.11 -4.55
CA THR A 8 -0.83 6.94 -5.26
C THR A 8 -0.09 6.73 -6.58
N PHE A 9 0.26 5.50 -6.87
CA PHE A 9 0.86 5.12 -8.15
C PHE A 9 0.11 3.98 -8.82
N ILE A 10 0.16 3.98 -10.15
CA ILE A 10 -0.29 2.89 -11.03
C ILE A 10 0.83 2.60 -12.01
N ALA A 11 1.20 1.33 -12.13
CA ALA A 11 2.05 0.86 -13.22
C ALA A 11 1.29 -0.18 -14.05
N ARG A 12 1.39 -0.08 -15.36
CA ARG A 12 0.70 -0.94 -16.32
C ARG A 12 1.70 -1.56 -17.29
N ARG A 13 1.30 -2.64 -17.94
CA ARG A 13 2.09 -3.32 -18.98
C ARG A 13 3.45 -3.82 -18.48
N MET A 14 3.54 -4.09 -17.19
CA MET A 14 4.67 -4.81 -16.62
C MET A 14 4.52 -6.32 -16.87
N LYS A 15 5.56 -7.08 -16.58
CA LYS A 15 5.47 -8.53 -16.62
C LYS A 15 4.41 -9.02 -15.62
N PRO A 16 3.44 -9.83 -16.06
CA PRO A 16 2.41 -10.37 -15.18
C PRO A 16 2.97 -11.25 -14.06
N GLU A 17 2.24 -11.29 -12.94
CA GLU A 17 2.48 -12.19 -11.81
C GLU A 17 3.95 -12.16 -11.31
N THR A 18 4.52 -10.96 -11.28
CA THR A 18 5.93 -10.72 -10.96
C THR A 18 6.04 -9.80 -9.75
N GLN A 19 6.89 -10.19 -8.78
CA GLN A 19 7.21 -9.33 -7.66
C GLN A 19 8.07 -8.16 -8.11
N VAL A 20 7.72 -6.95 -7.65
CA VAL A 20 8.43 -5.72 -7.96
C VAL A 20 8.80 -4.96 -6.69
N TYR A 21 9.78 -4.10 -6.82
CA TYR A 21 10.35 -3.30 -5.74
C TYR A 21 10.35 -1.83 -6.16
N GLY A 22 10.16 -0.94 -5.18
CA GLY A 22 10.08 0.50 -5.41
C GLY A 22 11.35 1.24 -4.98
N PHE A 23 11.75 2.17 -5.84
CA PHE A 23 12.88 3.08 -5.61
C PHE A 23 12.47 4.51 -5.95
N PHE A 24 12.81 5.43 -5.07
CA PHE A 24 12.57 6.85 -5.27
C PHE A 24 13.93 7.57 -5.31
N ASP A 25 14.25 8.21 -6.43
CA ASP A 25 15.58 8.77 -6.71
C ASP A 25 16.73 7.79 -6.41
N GLY A 26 16.52 6.51 -6.74
CA GLY A 26 17.49 5.44 -6.50
C GLY A 26 17.55 4.91 -5.06
N VAL A 27 16.78 5.49 -4.15
CA VAL A 27 16.69 5.03 -2.74
C VAL A 27 15.60 3.98 -2.62
N ASP A 28 15.89 2.87 -1.94
CA ASP A 28 14.93 1.83 -1.61
C ASP A 28 13.84 2.42 -0.68
N VAL A 29 12.60 2.40 -1.16
CA VAL A 29 11.43 2.89 -0.42
C VAL A 29 10.39 1.79 -0.15
N ASN A 30 10.76 0.53 -0.29
CA ASN A 30 9.83 -0.58 -0.13
C ASN A 30 9.13 -0.59 1.23
N GLN A 31 9.83 -0.22 2.31
CA GLN A 31 9.24 -0.12 3.64
C GLN A 31 8.10 0.90 3.76
N PHE A 32 8.01 1.87 2.83
CA PHE A 32 6.99 2.93 2.83
C PHE A 32 5.89 2.71 1.79
N ILE A 33 5.86 1.55 1.15
CA ILE A 33 4.87 1.25 0.12
C ILE A 33 3.75 0.40 0.71
N THR A 34 2.52 0.84 0.44
CA THR A 34 1.30 0.09 0.74
C THR A 34 0.72 -0.44 -0.57
N PRO A 35 0.69 -1.76 -0.77
CA PRO A 35 -0.02 -2.35 -1.90
C PRO A 35 -1.52 -2.06 -1.82
N LYS A 36 -2.19 -1.95 -2.97
CA LYS A 36 -3.65 -1.82 -2.96
C LYS A 36 -4.33 -3.02 -2.31
N LEU A 37 -3.83 -4.22 -2.54
CA LEU A 37 -4.34 -5.44 -1.93
C LEU A 37 -3.36 -5.91 -0.85
N LEU A 38 -3.85 -5.97 0.39
CA LEU A 38 -3.07 -6.42 1.54
C LEU A 38 -3.28 -7.91 1.79
N GLU A 39 -2.23 -8.61 2.19
CA GLU A 39 -2.31 -9.98 2.68
C GLU A 39 -2.59 -9.95 4.18
N ILE A 40 -3.69 -10.55 4.60
CA ILE A 40 -4.13 -10.53 6.00
C ILE A 40 -4.45 -11.93 6.53
N SER A 41 -4.45 -12.03 7.85
CA SER A 41 -5.02 -13.15 8.60
C SER A 41 -6.02 -12.58 9.60
N MET A 42 -7.27 -13.04 9.53
CA MET A 42 -8.31 -12.58 10.44
C MET A 42 -8.11 -13.16 11.83
N SER A 43 -8.21 -12.29 12.84
CA SER A 43 -8.25 -12.67 14.26
C SER A 43 -9.68 -12.75 14.78
N SER A 44 -10.53 -11.82 14.37
CA SER A 44 -11.95 -11.78 14.75
C SER A 44 -12.76 -10.85 13.86
N GLY A 45 -14.05 -11.11 13.78
CA GLY A 45 -15.01 -10.26 13.09
C GLY A 45 -14.91 -10.28 11.56
N THR A 46 -15.61 -9.36 10.94
CA THR A 46 -15.70 -9.19 9.48
C THR A 46 -15.63 -7.71 9.17
N PHE A 47 -14.73 -7.31 8.28
CA PHE A 47 -14.63 -5.91 7.86
C PHE A 47 -15.85 -5.50 7.05
N GLN A 48 -16.19 -4.22 7.18
CA GLN A 48 -17.29 -3.59 6.47
C GLN A 48 -16.73 -2.69 5.37
N VAL A 49 -17.25 -2.83 4.15
CA VAL A 49 -16.85 -1.96 3.02
C VAL A 49 -17.13 -0.49 3.35
N GLY A 50 -16.16 0.36 3.08
CA GLY A 50 -16.22 1.80 3.31
C GLY A 50 -15.86 2.25 4.73
N GLU A 51 -15.61 1.32 5.66
CA GLU A 51 -15.22 1.70 7.02
C GLU A 51 -13.78 2.22 7.09
N GLU A 52 -13.53 3.01 8.12
CA GLU A 52 -12.17 3.37 8.51
C GLU A 52 -11.47 2.18 9.15
N VAL A 53 -10.25 1.92 8.70
CA VAL A 53 -9.36 0.90 9.27
C VAL A 53 -8.10 1.59 9.76
N ILE A 54 -7.72 1.29 11.00
CA ILE A 54 -6.48 1.78 11.60
C ILE A 54 -5.53 0.60 11.80
N GLY A 55 -4.30 0.74 11.34
CA GLY A 55 -3.22 -0.22 11.52
C GLY A 55 -2.13 0.32 12.42
N THR A 56 -1.75 -0.48 13.43
CA THR A 56 -0.68 -0.18 14.38
C THR A 56 0.20 -1.38 14.61
N MET A 57 1.43 -1.15 15.04
CA MET A 57 2.37 -2.22 15.41
C MET A 57 2.16 -2.70 16.85
N SER A 58 1.42 -1.95 17.65
CA SER A 58 1.11 -2.30 19.04
C SER A 58 -0.16 -3.15 19.12
N SER A 59 -0.17 -4.12 20.01
CA SER A 59 -1.37 -4.85 20.42
C SER A 59 -2.25 -4.06 21.39
N SER A 60 -1.76 -2.94 21.88
CA SER A 60 -2.45 -2.04 22.82
C SER A 60 -3.42 -1.13 22.06
N ASP A 61 -4.64 -1.01 22.58
CA ASP A 61 -5.68 -0.12 22.06
C ASP A 61 -5.49 1.36 22.50
N THR A 62 -4.39 1.67 23.18
CA THR A 62 -4.17 3.00 23.73
C THR A 62 -3.48 3.91 22.72
N VAL A 63 -4.10 5.06 22.49
CA VAL A 63 -3.66 6.11 21.54
C VAL A 63 -2.27 6.67 21.90
N GLU A 64 -1.82 6.52 23.14
CA GLU A 64 -0.54 7.05 23.62
C GLU A 64 0.69 6.36 23.03
N ASP A 65 0.55 5.10 22.58
CA ASP A 65 1.63 4.33 21.95
C ASP A 65 1.73 4.55 20.43
N ILE A 66 0.83 5.35 19.84
CA ILE A 66 0.67 5.47 18.38
C ILE A 66 1.60 6.54 17.78
N PHE A 67 2.17 7.43 18.58
CA PHE A 67 2.90 8.60 18.08
C PHE A 67 4.43 8.49 18.12
N ASP A 68 4.99 7.36 17.74
CA ASP A 68 6.37 7.35 17.29
C ASP A 68 6.37 7.48 15.74
N PRO A 69 6.80 8.62 15.18
CA PRO A 69 6.76 8.84 13.73
C PRO A 69 7.70 7.92 12.93
N LEU A 70 8.52 7.11 13.60
CA LEU A 70 9.38 6.09 12.99
C LEU A 70 8.73 4.72 12.98
N VAL A 71 7.63 4.53 13.71
CA VAL A 71 6.89 3.27 13.77
C VAL A 71 5.79 3.28 12.71
N PRO A 72 5.62 2.19 11.94
CA PRO A 72 4.56 2.09 10.95
C PRO A 72 3.18 2.33 11.55
N TYR A 73 2.42 3.18 10.89
CA TYR A 73 1.02 3.50 11.20
C TYR A 73 0.28 3.76 9.90
N ILE A 74 -0.97 3.36 9.84
CA ILE A 74 -1.85 3.69 8.72
C ILE A 74 -3.29 3.87 9.17
N ALA A 75 -3.97 4.82 8.55
CA ALA A 75 -5.43 4.91 8.58
C ALA A 75 -5.93 5.07 7.14
N PHE A 76 -6.89 4.26 6.76
CA PHE A 76 -7.43 4.26 5.40
C PHE A 76 -8.89 3.78 5.40
N ARG A 77 -9.58 3.96 4.27
CA ARG A 77 -10.88 3.35 4.05
C ARG A 77 -10.75 2.00 3.36
N CYS A 78 -11.54 1.07 3.83
CA CYS A 78 -11.66 -0.27 3.27
C CYS A 78 -12.50 -0.22 1.99
N ALA A 79 -11.94 -0.66 0.86
CA ALA A 79 -12.66 -0.79 -0.41
C ALA A 79 -13.33 -2.16 -0.53
N GLN A 80 -14.15 -2.33 -1.56
CA GLN A 80 -14.71 -3.65 -1.90
C GLN A 80 -13.59 -4.65 -2.18
N PRO A 81 -13.71 -5.91 -1.73
CA PRO A 81 -12.60 -6.87 -1.79
C PRO A 81 -12.03 -7.09 -3.18
N ASN A 82 -12.88 -7.14 -4.20
CA ASN A 82 -12.53 -7.52 -5.56
C ASN A 82 -12.38 -6.37 -6.55
N HIS A 83 -12.30 -5.14 -6.07
CA HIS A 83 -12.06 -3.98 -6.93
C HIS A 83 -10.57 -3.83 -7.26
N LYS A 84 -10.28 -3.74 -8.55
CA LYS A 84 -8.92 -3.54 -9.06
C LYS A 84 -8.47 -2.09 -8.98
N TYR A 85 -9.37 -1.14 -9.20
CA TYR A 85 -9.10 0.28 -9.30
C TYR A 85 -9.98 1.10 -8.38
N GLY A 86 -9.45 2.24 -7.96
CA GLY A 86 -10.15 3.40 -7.46
C GLY A 86 -11.04 3.17 -6.26
N SER A 87 -11.98 4.06 -6.14
CA SER A 87 -13.01 4.00 -5.12
C SER A 87 -14.02 2.88 -5.42
N PHE A 88 -14.69 2.40 -4.39
CA PHE A 88 -15.75 1.40 -4.52
C PHE A 88 -16.95 1.84 -5.38
N ASP A 89 -16.99 3.11 -5.81
CA ASP A 89 -18.07 3.66 -6.65
C ASP A 89 -17.91 3.39 -8.15
N GLU A 90 -16.80 2.81 -8.59
CA GLU A 90 -16.53 2.61 -10.02
C GLU A 90 -17.29 1.44 -10.65
N GLY A 91 -18.17 0.78 -9.96
CA GLY A 91 -19.17 -0.12 -10.53
C GLY A 91 -18.66 -1.34 -11.30
N PHE A 92 -17.39 -1.67 -11.21
CA PHE A 92 -16.82 -2.83 -11.87
C PHE A 92 -16.85 -4.07 -10.96
N ASP A 93 -17.86 -4.87 -11.17
CA ASP A 93 -18.03 -6.18 -10.55
C ASP A 93 -17.18 -7.23 -11.27
N TRP A 94 -15.87 -7.16 -11.14
CA TRP A 94 -15.08 -8.24 -11.68
C TRP A 94 -14.17 -8.87 -10.65
N ILE A 95 -14.17 -10.16 -10.71
CA ILE A 95 -13.35 -11.02 -9.88
C ILE A 95 -11.93 -10.99 -10.40
N ILE A 96 -11.00 -10.51 -9.58
CA ILE A 96 -9.57 -10.57 -9.87
C ILE A 96 -8.95 -11.79 -9.20
N ARG A 97 -8.03 -12.42 -9.93
CA ARG A 97 -7.22 -13.49 -9.34
C ARG A 97 -6.33 -12.92 -8.26
N ASN A 98 -6.24 -13.62 -7.13
CA ASN A 98 -5.39 -13.23 -6.02
C ASN A 98 -3.91 -13.32 -6.45
N PRO A 99 -3.15 -12.20 -6.47
CA PRO A 99 -1.75 -12.23 -6.88
C PRO A 99 -0.84 -12.96 -5.89
N TYR A 100 -1.31 -13.16 -4.66
CA TYR A 100 -0.57 -13.83 -3.58
C TYR A 100 -0.89 -15.32 -3.46
N ASP A 101 -1.97 -15.76 -4.07
CA ASP A 101 -2.38 -17.17 -4.17
C ASP A 101 -3.00 -17.40 -5.55
N ARG A 102 -2.20 -17.89 -6.48
CA ARG A 102 -2.57 -18.05 -7.89
C ARG A 102 -3.69 -19.05 -8.13
N GLU A 103 -4.00 -19.90 -7.19
CA GLU A 103 -5.07 -20.89 -7.28
C GLU A 103 -6.45 -20.31 -6.91
N ARG A 104 -6.46 -19.10 -6.35
CA ARG A 104 -7.68 -18.45 -5.86
C ARG A 104 -7.93 -17.10 -6.53
N ASN A 105 -9.20 -16.76 -6.63
CA ASN A 105 -9.62 -15.39 -6.89
C ASN A 105 -9.70 -14.60 -5.57
N VAL A 106 -9.63 -13.28 -5.68
CA VAL A 106 -9.96 -12.41 -4.55
C VAL A 106 -11.43 -12.62 -4.20
N GLU A 107 -11.73 -12.71 -2.93
CA GLU A 107 -13.10 -12.94 -2.43
C GLU A 107 -14.03 -11.80 -2.87
N GLY A 108 -15.29 -12.12 -3.16
CA GLY A 108 -16.30 -11.13 -3.55
C GLY A 108 -16.88 -10.33 -2.39
N ALA A 109 -16.71 -10.82 -1.15
CA ALA A 109 -17.15 -10.18 0.08
C ALA A 109 -16.17 -10.48 1.21
N TYR A 110 -16.06 -9.57 2.18
CA TYR A 110 -15.31 -9.83 3.40
C TYR A 110 -16.03 -10.87 4.26
N SER A 111 -15.25 -11.65 4.98
CA SER A 111 -15.70 -12.66 5.92
C SER A 111 -14.76 -12.78 7.11
N SER A 112 -15.11 -13.61 8.07
CA SER A 112 -14.24 -13.92 9.21
C SER A 112 -12.99 -14.74 8.83
N THR A 113 -12.89 -15.17 7.58
CA THR A 113 -11.78 -15.95 7.03
C THR A 113 -11.09 -15.25 5.85
N SER A 114 -11.35 -13.97 5.62
CA SER A 114 -10.71 -13.19 4.55
C SER A 114 -9.20 -13.27 4.64
N THR A 115 -8.55 -13.43 3.49
CA THR A 115 -7.09 -13.50 3.36
C THR A 115 -6.51 -12.26 2.70
N THR A 116 -7.36 -11.38 2.18
CA THR A 116 -6.97 -10.12 1.55
C THR A 116 -7.88 -8.98 1.99
N MET A 117 -7.32 -7.78 1.98
CA MET A 117 -8.06 -6.53 2.17
C MET A 117 -7.70 -5.53 1.08
N ASN A 118 -8.69 -4.91 0.50
CA ASN A 118 -8.52 -3.89 -0.52
C ASN A 118 -8.50 -2.51 0.11
N VAL A 119 -7.42 -1.77 -0.13
CA VAL A 119 -7.26 -0.39 0.33
C VAL A 119 -7.90 0.57 -0.67
N ASP A 120 -8.78 1.44 -0.20
CA ASP A 120 -9.18 2.62 -0.99
C ASP A 120 -8.02 3.60 -1.03
N LEU A 121 -7.23 3.55 -2.11
CA LEU A 121 -6.05 4.40 -2.27
C LEU A 121 -6.42 5.89 -2.35
N ALA A 122 -7.62 6.21 -2.82
CA ALA A 122 -8.09 7.58 -2.86
C ALA A 122 -8.24 8.18 -1.45
N SER A 123 -8.53 7.38 -0.43
CA SER A 123 -8.57 7.87 0.95
C SER A 123 -7.20 8.37 1.41
N LEU A 124 -6.12 7.67 1.08
CA LEU A 124 -4.74 8.04 1.43
C LEU A 124 -4.22 9.26 0.67
N ALA A 125 -4.76 9.52 -0.52
CA ALA A 125 -4.34 10.64 -1.39
C ALA A 125 -5.19 11.91 -1.20
N ASN A 126 -6.15 11.90 -0.28
CA ASN A 126 -7.10 12.99 -0.11
C ASN A 126 -6.63 14.00 0.93
N GLU A 127 -6.09 15.12 0.49
CA GLU A 127 -5.65 16.23 1.35
C GLU A 127 -6.78 16.84 2.21
N ARG A 128 -8.04 16.61 1.84
CA ARG A 128 -9.20 17.05 2.61
C ARG A 128 -9.56 16.14 3.77
N GLN A 129 -8.93 14.98 3.83
CA GLN A 129 -9.09 13.98 4.91
C GLN A 129 -7.71 13.62 5.46
N PRO A 130 -7.05 14.56 6.15
CA PRO A 130 -5.67 14.38 6.61
C PRO A 130 -5.51 13.30 7.69
N GLU A 131 -6.61 12.81 8.25
CA GLU A 131 -6.62 11.67 9.16
C GLU A 131 -6.22 10.34 8.49
N TYR A 132 -6.35 10.23 7.16
CA TYR A 132 -5.96 9.05 6.40
C TYR A 132 -4.57 9.22 5.80
N TRP A 133 -3.62 8.53 6.37
CA TRP A 133 -2.22 8.57 5.96
C TRP A 133 -1.47 7.36 6.47
N GLY A 134 -0.24 7.19 6.02
CA GLY A 134 0.71 6.25 6.60
C GLY A 134 1.11 5.12 5.67
N TRP A 135 1.64 4.08 6.24
CA TRP A 135 2.14 2.90 5.53
C TRP A 135 2.00 1.65 6.39
N VAL A 136 2.00 0.51 5.73
CA VAL A 136 1.84 -0.81 6.34
C VAL A 136 3.18 -1.49 6.58
N ALA A 137 3.22 -2.44 7.51
CA ALA A 137 4.35 -3.31 7.75
C ALA A 137 3.89 -4.73 8.12
N ASN A 138 4.77 -5.69 7.95
CA ASN A 138 4.52 -7.07 8.39
C ASN A 138 4.24 -7.12 9.89
N GLY A 139 3.22 -7.87 10.28
CA GLY A 139 2.81 -8.00 11.68
C GLY A 139 1.93 -6.86 12.20
N MET A 140 1.65 -5.84 11.37
CA MET A 140 0.73 -4.77 11.73
C MET A 140 -0.67 -5.31 12.02
N VAL A 141 -1.30 -4.81 13.09
CA VAL A 141 -2.68 -5.15 13.45
C VAL A 141 -3.61 -4.11 12.87
N LEU A 142 -4.57 -4.56 12.05
CA LEU A 142 -5.61 -3.75 11.45
C LEU A 142 -6.91 -3.88 12.24
N ARG A 143 -7.54 -2.74 12.54
CA ARG A 143 -8.80 -2.69 13.29
C ARG A 143 -9.84 -1.88 12.53
N GLY A 144 -10.98 -2.50 12.22
CA GLY A 144 -12.14 -1.82 11.66
C GLY A 144 -12.85 -0.97 12.72
N GLN A 145 -13.00 0.31 12.46
CA GLN A 145 -13.56 1.25 13.45
C GLN A 145 -15.08 1.13 13.59
N THR A 146 -15.76 0.61 12.57
CA THR A 146 -17.22 0.37 12.62
C THR A 146 -17.54 -1.08 12.98
N SER A 147 -16.89 -2.03 12.30
CA SER A 147 -17.15 -3.46 12.50
C SER A 147 -16.53 -4.04 13.78
N GLY A 148 -15.45 -3.43 14.27
CA GLY A 148 -14.62 -4.01 15.32
C GLY A 148 -13.77 -5.21 14.87
N ALA A 149 -13.73 -5.48 13.57
CA ALA A 149 -12.93 -6.58 13.03
C ALA A 149 -11.43 -6.34 13.27
N VAL A 150 -10.70 -7.42 13.51
CA VAL A 150 -9.26 -7.41 13.75
C VAL A 150 -8.57 -8.40 12.83
N ALA A 151 -7.53 -7.95 12.17
CA ALA A 151 -6.67 -8.77 11.33
C ALA A 151 -5.19 -8.40 11.54
N THR A 152 -4.31 -9.30 11.12
CA THR A 152 -2.86 -9.05 11.11
C THR A 152 -2.38 -9.10 9.67
N ILE A 153 -1.50 -8.17 9.29
CA ILE A 153 -0.82 -8.21 8.00
C ILE A 153 0.24 -9.30 8.05
N THR A 154 0.11 -10.29 7.17
CA THR A 154 1.00 -11.46 7.15
C THR A 154 2.26 -11.22 6.34
N ASN A 155 2.16 -10.41 5.28
CA ASN A 155 3.30 -10.05 4.43
C ASN A 155 2.98 -8.74 3.68
N VAL A 156 4.01 -7.96 3.36
CA VAL A 156 3.88 -6.77 2.51
C VAL A 156 4.80 -6.95 1.31
N ARG A 157 4.20 -7.08 0.13
CA ARG A 157 4.91 -7.24 -1.14
C ARG A 157 4.07 -6.72 -2.29
N LEU A 158 4.75 -6.29 -3.35
CA LEU A 158 4.12 -5.84 -4.59
C LEU A 158 4.23 -6.96 -5.62
N ILE A 159 3.10 -7.49 -6.06
CA ILE A 159 3.05 -8.47 -7.15
C ILE A 159 2.08 -7.95 -8.20
N THR A 160 2.54 -7.87 -9.44
CA THR A 160 1.71 -7.49 -10.58
C THR A 160 0.60 -8.51 -10.79
N ASP A 161 -0.54 -8.05 -11.27
CA ASP A 161 -1.66 -8.94 -11.60
C ASP A 161 -1.45 -9.69 -12.93
N ARG A 162 -2.48 -10.41 -13.38
CA ARG A 162 -2.44 -11.21 -14.61
C ARG A 162 -2.22 -10.40 -15.89
N VAL A 163 -2.49 -9.10 -15.86
CA VAL A 163 -2.31 -8.20 -17.00
C VAL A 163 -1.14 -7.23 -16.81
N GLY A 164 -0.32 -7.44 -15.79
CA GLY A 164 0.86 -6.63 -15.53
C GLY A 164 0.57 -5.27 -14.91
N THR A 165 -0.53 -5.12 -14.20
CA THR A 165 -0.88 -3.89 -13.47
C THR A 165 -0.56 -4.03 -11.99
N ILE A 166 -0.04 -2.98 -11.39
CA ILE A 166 0.17 -2.83 -9.96
C ILE A 166 -0.26 -1.45 -9.50
N LEU A 167 -0.93 -1.40 -8.37
CA LEU A 167 -1.35 -0.16 -7.72
C LEU A 167 -0.89 -0.16 -6.27
N GLY A 168 -0.58 1.02 -5.76
CA GLY A 168 -0.20 1.17 -4.37
C GLY A 168 -0.08 2.63 -3.98
N SER A 169 0.31 2.83 -2.73
CA SER A 169 0.61 4.14 -2.16
C SER A 169 2.05 4.15 -1.67
N LEU A 170 2.79 5.17 -2.04
CA LEU A 170 4.09 5.48 -1.46
C LEU A 170 3.91 6.59 -0.42
N MET A 171 4.29 6.31 0.82
CA MET A 171 4.41 7.33 1.85
C MET A 171 5.77 8.00 1.74
N ILE A 172 5.80 9.28 1.39
CA ILE A 172 7.02 10.08 1.51
C ILE A 172 7.20 10.41 3.00
N PRO A 173 8.25 9.89 3.65
CA PRO A 173 8.44 10.11 5.08
C PRO A 173 8.94 11.52 5.37
N ASP A 174 8.75 11.98 6.62
CA ASP A 174 9.33 13.24 7.08
C ASP A 174 10.85 13.17 7.11
N GLY A 175 11.49 13.87 6.19
CA GLY A 175 12.95 13.93 6.07
C GLY A 175 13.66 14.69 7.20
N ASN A 176 12.92 15.35 8.10
CA ASN A 176 13.51 16.00 9.28
C ASN A 176 13.77 14.98 10.41
N LEU A 177 13.16 13.82 10.37
CA LEU A 177 13.37 12.77 11.34
C LEU A 177 14.63 11.97 11.03
N GLU A 178 15.45 11.78 12.06
CA GLU A 178 16.67 10.96 11.93
C GLU A 178 16.29 9.51 11.57
N GLY A 179 16.99 8.95 10.59
CA GLY A 179 16.74 7.60 10.09
C GLY A 179 15.83 7.54 8.86
N ASN A 180 15.08 8.60 8.57
CA ASN A 180 14.28 8.67 7.36
C ASN A 180 15.11 9.14 6.16
N PRO A 181 14.83 8.62 4.95
CA PRO A 181 15.41 9.18 3.75
C PRO A 181 14.90 10.61 3.52
N ARG A 182 15.77 11.47 2.98
CA ARG A 182 15.47 12.86 2.66
C ARG A 182 15.35 13.01 1.16
N PHE A 183 14.20 13.46 0.72
CA PHE A 183 13.98 13.76 -0.70
C PHE A 183 13.87 15.26 -0.91
N GLU A 184 14.66 15.77 -1.83
CA GLU A 184 14.63 17.17 -2.18
C GLU A 184 13.38 17.49 -3.03
N THR A 185 12.93 18.73 -2.93
CA THR A 185 11.89 19.25 -3.83
C THR A 185 12.43 19.43 -5.24
N GLY A 186 11.55 19.33 -6.21
CA GLY A 186 11.90 19.45 -7.62
C GLY A 186 11.52 18.20 -8.40
N ARG A 187 12.38 17.77 -9.31
CA ARG A 187 12.16 16.60 -10.16
C ARG A 187 12.72 15.35 -9.49
N SER A 188 11.85 14.36 -9.28
CA SER A 188 12.22 13.05 -8.74
C SER A 188 11.71 11.93 -9.65
N ILE A 189 12.32 10.75 -9.56
CA ILE A 189 11.92 9.58 -10.33
C ILE A 189 11.50 8.47 -9.37
N PHE A 190 10.27 7.99 -9.52
CA PHE A 190 9.79 6.77 -8.90
C PHE A 190 9.92 5.61 -9.90
N ARG A 191 10.59 4.54 -9.49
CA ARG A 191 10.80 3.36 -10.31
C ARG A 191 10.28 2.11 -9.62
N LEU A 192 9.53 1.30 -10.36
CA LEU A 192 9.19 -0.07 -10.00
C LEU A 192 9.96 -1.03 -10.91
N THR A 193 10.58 -2.03 -10.33
CA THR A 193 11.41 -3.01 -11.05
C THR A 193 11.37 -4.36 -10.35
N ASN A 194 11.56 -5.44 -11.10
CA ASN A 194 11.73 -6.76 -10.51
C ASN A 194 13.12 -6.99 -9.89
N SER A 195 14.04 -6.06 -10.07
CA SER A 195 15.35 -6.10 -9.39
C SER A 195 15.25 -5.54 -7.98
N SER A 196 15.53 -6.35 -6.97
CA SER A 196 15.56 -5.94 -5.56
C SER A 196 16.72 -4.99 -5.22
N THR A 197 17.70 -4.89 -6.11
CA THR A 197 18.90 -4.05 -5.98
C THR A 197 18.91 -2.87 -6.93
N ASN A 198 17.79 -2.62 -7.62
CA ASN A 198 17.63 -1.52 -8.59
C ASN A 198 18.61 -1.58 -9.77
N ASP A 199 18.96 -2.78 -10.21
CA ASP A 199 19.79 -2.94 -11.41
C ASP A 199 19.07 -2.39 -12.64
N ARG A 200 19.80 -1.71 -13.51
CA ARG A 200 19.25 -1.11 -14.75
C ARG A 200 19.59 -1.91 -16.00
N THR A 201 20.56 -2.79 -15.89
CA THR A 201 21.09 -3.60 -17.00
C THR A 201 21.30 -5.04 -16.56
N GLY A 202 21.35 -5.96 -17.52
CA GLY A 202 21.58 -7.37 -17.27
C GLY A 202 20.32 -8.22 -17.32
N GLY A 203 20.50 -9.53 -17.31
CA GLY A 203 19.43 -10.51 -17.46
C GLY A 203 18.47 -10.63 -16.27
N VAL A 204 18.79 -10.00 -15.15
CA VAL A 204 17.96 -9.98 -13.94
C VAL A 204 16.77 -9.04 -14.11
N VAL A 205 16.95 -7.92 -14.82
CA VAL A 205 15.88 -6.94 -15.04
C VAL A 205 15.01 -7.39 -16.20
N THR A 206 13.83 -7.90 -15.91
CA THR A 206 12.87 -8.36 -16.93
C THR A 206 11.69 -7.42 -17.10
N THR A 207 11.44 -6.55 -16.12
CA THR A 207 10.36 -5.56 -16.16
C THR A 207 10.67 -4.37 -15.28
N SER A 208 10.35 -3.18 -15.75
CA SER A 208 10.44 -1.94 -14.97
C SER A 208 9.48 -0.88 -15.50
N ALA A 209 9.10 0.05 -14.63
CA ALA A 209 8.32 1.24 -14.97
C ALA A 209 8.85 2.43 -14.19
N GLU A 210 8.90 3.60 -14.82
CA GLU A 210 9.35 4.83 -14.20
C GLU A 210 8.33 5.96 -14.43
N GLU A 211 8.18 6.82 -13.43
CA GLU A 211 7.38 8.03 -13.52
C GLU A 211 8.17 9.19 -12.93
N ILE A 212 8.10 10.33 -13.61
CA ILE A 212 8.69 11.58 -13.11
C ILE A 212 7.68 12.27 -12.20
N PHE A 213 8.10 12.56 -11.00
CA PHE A 213 7.34 13.28 -10.01
C PHE A 213 7.93 14.68 -9.80
N TYR A 214 7.07 15.69 -9.84
CA TYR A 214 7.48 17.08 -9.57
C TYR A 214 6.87 17.54 -8.25
N SER A 215 7.70 17.96 -7.32
CA SER A 215 7.28 18.58 -6.08
C SER A 215 7.73 20.04 -6.01
N GLN A 216 6.85 20.90 -5.52
CA GLN A 216 7.19 22.27 -5.19
C GLN A 216 7.48 22.36 -3.69
N GLY A 217 8.55 23.07 -3.34
CA GLY A 217 8.78 23.51 -1.98
C GLY A 217 7.95 24.75 -1.68
N ASP A 218 7.59 24.92 -0.43
CA ASP A 218 7.08 26.21 0.06
C ASP A 218 8.21 27.20 0.25
#